data_fb9c82ffde9d4157ff4911037eaf77c4
#
_entry.id   fb9c82ffde9d4157ff4911037eaf77c4
#
_cell.length_a   1.000
_cell.length_b   1.000
_cell.length_c   1.000
_cell.angle_alpha   90.00
_cell.angle_beta   90.00
_cell.angle_gamma   90.00
#
_symmetry.space_group_name_H-M   'P 1'
#
loop_
_entity.id
_entity.type
_entity.pdbx_description
1 polymer ?
#
loop_
_entity_poly.entity_id
_entity_poly.type
_entity_poly.pdbx_seq_one_letter_code
_entity_poly.pdbx_strand_id
1 'polypeptide(L)'
;MLGNFTYCNPTKLYFGKNALDGLNEELPKYGKNVLLVYGGGSIKKNGIYDKVCAILKECGKNVFEDAGVMPNPTVEKLHEGVRRAREAKADFILAVGGGSVCDYAKAVSVSVNCGEEPWEKYFIRFEEPTCKIVPVGCVLTMVGTGSEMNGGSVITNHAQKLKIGHVFGENVFPKFSVLDPEFTFTLPKYQMVAGFYDIMSHILEQYFSGEDDNTSDYIMEGLLRSLIHSSRKAVKDPTDYEARSNIMWTATWALNTLVAKGKTTDWEVHMLGQAVGAYTDATHGMTLAAVSPAYYRLIMPYGLAKFVRYAENVWDVRPEGKTDEQIAEEGLEAMEKWMREIGLVMNLRDLGVTDDMTEGLADSTFIMTGGYKVLTRDDVINIFKKSM
;
A
#
# COMPACT_ATOMS: atom_id res chain seq x y z
N MET A 1 -25.24 -3.68 7.16
CA MET A 1 -25.10 -4.73 8.24
C MET A 1 -23.81 -5.49 7.98
N LEU A 2 -22.98 -5.75 9.01
CA LEU A 2 -21.78 -6.59 8.83
C LEU A 2 -22.18 -7.99 8.38
N GLY A 3 -21.56 -8.47 7.31
CA GLY A 3 -21.67 -9.84 6.85
C GLY A 3 -20.92 -10.83 7.75
N ASN A 4 -21.07 -12.12 7.47
CA ASN A 4 -20.30 -13.16 8.17
C ASN A 4 -18.83 -13.11 7.72
N PHE A 5 -17.90 -13.26 8.66
CA PHE A 5 -16.48 -13.31 8.36
C PHE A 5 -15.70 -14.17 9.35
N THR A 6 -14.51 -14.60 8.89
CA THR A 6 -13.45 -15.12 9.74
C THR A 6 -12.29 -14.14 9.66
N TYR A 7 -11.67 -13.84 10.80
CA TYR A 7 -10.48 -12.99 10.85
C TYR A 7 -9.32 -13.76 11.48
N CYS A 8 -8.22 -13.79 10.75
CA CYS A 8 -6.92 -14.23 11.24
C CYS A 8 -5.87 -13.36 10.54
N ASN A 9 -4.89 -12.86 11.28
CA ASN A 9 -3.69 -12.28 10.70
C ASN A 9 -2.49 -13.03 11.28
N PRO A 10 -1.80 -13.85 10.47
CA PRO A 10 -0.74 -14.74 10.95
C PRO A 10 0.59 -14.03 11.19
N THR A 11 0.71 -12.74 10.83
CA THR A 11 1.97 -11.99 10.93
C THR A 11 2.25 -11.58 12.37
N LYS A 12 3.36 -12.02 12.93
CA LYS A 12 3.85 -11.51 14.21
C LYS A 12 4.50 -10.15 14.03
N LEU A 13 4.08 -9.16 14.80
CA LEU A 13 4.54 -7.79 14.67
C LEU A 13 5.46 -7.39 15.83
N TYR A 14 6.64 -6.86 15.51
CA TYR A 14 7.54 -6.19 16.42
C TYR A 14 7.50 -4.69 16.16
N PHE A 15 7.05 -3.91 17.12
CA PHE A 15 6.81 -2.49 16.93
C PHE A 15 7.55 -1.64 17.97
N GLY A 16 8.13 -0.52 17.51
CA GLY A 16 8.73 0.49 18.37
C GLY A 16 10.25 0.50 18.30
N LYS A 17 10.87 1.30 19.20
CA LYS A 17 12.33 1.40 19.28
C LYS A 17 12.96 0.05 19.55
N ASN A 18 14.06 -0.24 18.86
CA ASN A 18 14.77 -1.51 18.93
C ASN A 18 13.95 -2.74 18.50
N ALA A 19 12.83 -2.55 17.78
CA ALA A 19 12.03 -3.66 17.25
C ALA A 19 12.87 -4.62 16.39
N LEU A 20 14.01 -4.16 15.85
CA LEU A 20 14.95 -4.97 15.07
C LEU A 20 15.51 -6.17 15.88
N ASP A 21 15.57 -6.07 17.21
CA ASP A 21 16.02 -7.15 18.08
C ASP A 21 15.13 -8.40 17.97
N GLY A 22 13.88 -8.23 17.50
CA GLY A 22 12.97 -9.33 17.20
C GLY A 22 13.50 -10.31 16.14
N LEU A 23 14.44 -9.89 15.29
CA LEU A 23 15.11 -10.78 14.35
C LEU A 23 15.89 -11.92 15.05
N ASN A 24 16.46 -11.65 16.22
CA ASN A 24 17.18 -12.67 17.01
C ASN A 24 16.26 -13.81 17.46
N GLU A 25 14.98 -13.50 17.71
CA GLU A 25 13.97 -14.50 18.08
C GLU A 25 13.44 -15.26 16.87
N GLU A 26 13.23 -14.54 15.75
CA GLU A 26 12.56 -15.09 14.58
C GLU A 26 13.48 -15.87 13.64
N LEU A 27 14.65 -15.33 13.31
CA LEU A 27 15.54 -15.94 12.33
C LEU A 27 15.91 -17.41 12.65
N PRO A 28 16.18 -17.81 13.92
CA PRO A 28 16.50 -19.20 14.24
C PRO A 28 15.43 -20.23 13.87
N LYS A 29 14.17 -19.80 13.68
CA LYS A 29 13.03 -20.67 13.32
C LYS A 29 13.06 -21.11 11.86
N TYR A 30 13.87 -20.47 11.02
CA TYR A 30 13.94 -20.71 9.58
C TYR A 30 15.29 -21.29 9.17
N GLY A 31 15.37 -21.84 7.94
CA GLY A 31 16.58 -22.43 7.40
C GLY A 31 17.76 -21.47 7.30
N LYS A 32 18.91 -21.99 6.87
CA LYS A 32 20.16 -21.23 6.90
C LYS A 32 20.32 -20.24 5.74
N ASN A 33 19.75 -20.54 4.57
CA ASN A 33 19.95 -19.74 3.37
C ASN A 33 18.92 -18.62 3.29
N VAL A 34 19.33 -17.39 3.53
CA VAL A 34 18.48 -16.21 3.54
C VAL A 34 18.74 -15.37 2.29
N LEU A 35 17.71 -15.15 1.49
CA LEU A 35 17.72 -14.12 0.45
C LEU A 35 17.40 -12.78 1.09
N LEU A 36 18.38 -11.89 1.15
CA LEU A 36 18.24 -10.52 1.67
C LEU A 36 17.83 -9.58 0.52
N VAL A 37 16.56 -9.17 0.54
CA VAL A 37 15.95 -8.34 -0.52
C VAL A 37 15.87 -6.89 -0.05
N TYR A 38 16.36 -5.94 -0.87
CA TYR A 38 16.30 -4.52 -0.55
C TYR A 38 16.37 -3.62 -1.79
N GLY A 39 16.04 -2.34 -1.62
CA GLY A 39 15.98 -1.36 -2.71
C GLY A 39 17.35 -0.80 -3.14
N GLY A 40 17.37 0.46 -3.56
CA GLY A 40 18.53 1.14 -4.16
C GLY A 40 19.68 1.51 -3.20
N GLY A 41 19.68 1.04 -1.96
CA GLY A 41 20.80 1.22 -1.02
C GLY A 41 20.61 2.30 0.05
N SER A 42 19.43 2.87 0.21
CA SER A 42 19.13 3.80 1.33
C SER A 42 19.42 3.17 2.69
N ILE A 43 19.11 1.88 2.87
CA ILE A 43 19.38 1.13 4.10
C ILE A 43 20.88 0.98 4.43
N LYS A 44 21.75 1.05 3.42
CA LYS A 44 23.21 1.08 3.62
C LYS A 44 23.67 2.44 4.15
N LYS A 45 23.06 3.52 3.64
CA LYS A 45 23.40 4.90 4.04
C LYS A 45 22.96 5.24 5.46
N ASN A 46 21.84 4.68 5.92
CA ASN A 46 21.30 4.94 7.27
C ASN A 46 21.70 3.86 8.31
N GLY A 47 22.54 2.88 7.93
CA GLY A 47 23.08 1.87 8.84
C GLY A 47 22.14 0.70 9.17
N ILE A 48 20.91 0.66 8.63
CA ILE A 48 19.98 -0.47 8.86
C ILE A 48 20.56 -1.76 8.29
N TYR A 49 21.17 -1.70 7.09
CA TYR A 49 21.79 -2.84 6.44
C TYR A 49 22.85 -3.50 7.33
N ASP A 50 23.76 -2.72 7.92
CA ASP A 50 24.84 -3.25 8.76
C ASP A 50 24.29 -3.93 10.02
N LYS A 51 23.25 -3.34 10.64
CA LYS A 51 22.57 -3.93 11.80
C LYS A 51 21.90 -5.26 11.44
N VAL A 52 21.18 -5.32 10.32
CA VAL A 52 20.52 -6.54 9.83
C VAL A 52 21.55 -7.62 9.52
N CYS A 53 22.64 -7.28 8.81
CA CYS A 53 23.70 -8.23 8.48
C CYS A 53 24.42 -8.77 9.72
N ALA A 54 24.64 -7.93 10.74
CA ALA A 54 25.22 -8.37 12.01
C ALA A 54 24.35 -9.45 12.69
N ILE A 55 23.04 -9.19 12.80
CA ILE A 55 22.08 -10.15 13.38
C ILE A 55 22.00 -11.44 12.54
N LEU A 56 21.95 -11.35 11.22
CA LEU A 56 21.95 -12.52 10.33
C LEU A 56 23.19 -13.38 10.55
N LYS A 57 24.38 -12.75 10.70
CA LYS A 57 25.64 -13.42 10.99
C LYS A 57 25.62 -14.08 12.36
N GLU A 58 25.16 -13.40 13.42
CA GLU A 58 25.04 -13.93 14.77
C GLU A 58 24.09 -15.13 14.82
N CYS A 59 23.00 -15.10 14.02
CA CYS A 59 22.07 -16.23 13.87
C CYS A 59 22.62 -17.35 12.95
N GLY A 60 23.86 -17.26 12.47
CA GLY A 60 24.51 -18.28 11.64
C GLY A 60 23.88 -18.46 10.25
N LYS A 61 23.34 -17.38 9.65
CA LYS A 61 22.72 -17.41 8.34
C LYS A 61 23.71 -17.22 7.20
N ASN A 62 23.48 -17.95 6.10
CA ASN A 62 24.13 -17.71 4.82
C ASN A 62 23.32 -16.65 4.09
N VAL A 63 23.91 -15.49 3.83
CA VAL A 63 23.21 -14.34 3.21
C VAL A 63 23.50 -14.29 1.73
N PHE A 64 22.44 -14.27 0.93
CA PHE A 64 22.48 -14.04 -0.51
C PHE A 64 21.71 -12.75 -0.78
N GLU A 65 22.35 -11.78 -1.47
CA GLU A 65 21.73 -10.48 -1.67
C GLU A 65 20.95 -10.41 -2.98
N ASP A 66 19.75 -9.82 -2.92
CA ASP A 66 18.96 -9.37 -4.06
C ASP A 66 18.64 -7.88 -3.90
N ALA A 67 19.54 -7.05 -4.37
CA ALA A 67 19.49 -5.60 -4.28
C ALA A 67 18.81 -4.96 -5.50
N GLY A 68 18.48 -3.68 -5.38
CA GLY A 68 18.02 -2.86 -6.50
C GLY A 68 16.55 -3.02 -6.81
N VAL A 69 15.73 -3.43 -5.84
CA VAL A 69 14.27 -3.37 -6.00
C VAL A 69 13.85 -1.91 -6.13
N MET A 70 13.27 -1.57 -7.28
CA MET A 70 12.79 -0.24 -7.61
C MET A 70 11.39 0.02 -7.03
N PRO A 71 10.97 1.28 -6.87
CA PRO A 71 9.56 1.60 -6.81
C PRO A 71 8.84 0.98 -8.02
N ASN A 72 7.64 0.45 -7.84
CA ASN A 72 6.93 -0.30 -8.89
C ASN A 72 7.77 -1.46 -9.47
N PRO A 73 8.04 -2.52 -8.68
CA PRO A 73 8.91 -3.62 -9.11
C PRO A 73 8.37 -4.29 -10.37
N THR A 74 9.29 -4.62 -11.29
CA THR A 74 8.94 -5.12 -12.63
C THR A 74 8.96 -6.63 -12.74
N VAL A 75 8.33 -7.14 -13.81
CA VAL A 75 8.36 -8.59 -14.16
C VAL A 75 9.79 -9.07 -14.39
N GLU A 76 10.63 -8.26 -15.02
CA GLU A 76 12.04 -8.60 -15.27
C GLU A 76 12.81 -8.75 -13.95
N LYS A 77 12.55 -7.83 -12.99
CA LYS A 77 13.15 -7.91 -11.65
C LYS A 77 12.62 -9.12 -10.88
N LEU A 78 11.34 -9.47 -11.03
CA LEU A 78 10.77 -10.69 -10.44
C LEU A 78 11.49 -11.95 -10.96
N HIS A 79 11.72 -12.05 -12.27
CA HIS A 79 12.46 -13.17 -12.85
C HIS A 79 13.90 -13.26 -12.32
N GLU A 80 14.57 -12.12 -12.17
CA GLU A 80 15.91 -12.07 -11.56
C GLU A 80 15.89 -12.61 -10.13
N GLY A 81 14.97 -12.14 -9.29
CA GLY A 81 14.84 -12.57 -7.90
C GLY A 81 14.52 -14.05 -7.75
N VAL A 82 13.62 -14.56 -8.59
CA VAL A 82 13.31 -16.01 -8.63
C VAL A 82 14.54 -16.83 -8.96
N ARG A 83 15.32 -16.41 -9.96
CA ARG A 83 16.59 -17.08 -10.31
C ARG A 83 17.57 -17.06 -9.15
N ARG A 84 17.80 -15.88 -8.53
CA ARG A 84 18.68 -15.73 -7.36
C ARG A 84 18.25 -16.60 -6.17
N ALA A 85 16.94 -16.62 -5.88
CA ALA A 85 16.39 -17.46 -4.80
C ALA A 85 16.61 -18.96 -5.05
N ARG A 86 16.47 -19.40 -6.31
CA ARG A 86 16.75 -20.80 -6.72
C ARG A 86 18.23 -21.16 -6.60
N GLU A 87 19.12 -20.30 -7.09
CA GLU A 87 20.59 -20.48 -6.99
C GLU A 87 21.06 -20.53 -5.54
N ALA A 88 20.51 -19.65 -4.70
CA ALA A 88 20.77 -19.62 -3.26
C ALA A 88 20.15 -20.80 -2.50
N LYS A 89 19.24 -21.55 -3.11
CA LYS A 89 18.37 -22.52 -2.41
C LYS A 89 17.75 -21.88 -1.18
N ALA A 90 17.15 -20.70 -1.35
CA ALA A 90 16.66 -19.89 -0.27
C ALA A 90 15.61 -20.61 0.58
N ASP A 91 15.85 -20.67 1.88
CA ASP A 91 14.94 -21.23 2.88
C ASP A 91 14.01 -20.13 3.45
N PHE A 92 14.44 -18.88 3.34
CA PHE A 92 13.78 -17.71 3.89
C PHE A 92 14.11 -16.46 3.06
N ILE A 93 13.17 -15.54 2.95
CA ILE A 93 13.35 -14.23 2.29
C ILE A 93 13.18 -13.16 3.36
N LEU A 94 14.18 -12.30 3.54
CA LEU A 94 14.11 -11.13 4.42
C LEU A 94 14.03 -9.86 3.57
N ALA A 95 12.87 -9.23 3.57
CA ALA A 95 12.62 -7.95 2.89
C ALA A 95 13.00 -6.79 3.79
N VAL A 96 13.94 -5.94 3.39
CA VAL A 96 14.35 -4.75 4.15
C VAL A 96 14.12 -3.51 3.29
N GLY A 97 12.98 -2.85 3.49
CA GLY A 97 12.58 -1.72 2.63
C GLY A 97 11.17 -1.23 2.86
N GLY A 98 10.64 -0.52 1.90
CA GLY A 98 9.23 -0.09 1.87
C GLY A 98 8.32 -1.15 1.23
N GLY A 99 7.06 -0.77 0.99
CA GLY A 99 6.03 -1.66 0.43
C GLY A 99 6.46 -2.37 -0.85
N SER A 100 7.10 -1.67 -1.78
CA SER A 100 7.60 -2.28 -3.04
C SER A 100 8.56 -3.44 -2.80
N VAL A 101 9.42 -3.34 -1.77
CA VAL A 101 10.35 -4.42 -1.39
C VAL A 101 9.59 -5.59 -0.76
N CYS A 102 8.57 -5.31 0.06
CA CYS A 102 7.72 -6.34 0.67
C CYS A 102 6.88 -7.07 -0.40
N ASP A 103 6.27 -6.33 -1.32
CA ASP A 103 5.48 -6.87 -2.45
C ASP A 103 6.32 -7.78 -3.33
N TYR A 104 7.49 -7.27 -3.73
CA TYR A 104 8.45 -8.02 -4.52
C TYR A 104 8.91 -9.31 -3.83
N ALA A 105 9.22 -9.24 -2.54
CA ALA A 105 9.64 -10.42 -1.76
C ALA A 105 8.53 -11.48 -1.71
N LYS A 106 7.26 -11.08 -1.58
CA LYS A 106 6.11 -11.99 -1.63
C LYS A 106 5.94 -12.59 -3.02
N ALA A 107 6.08 -11.79 -4.10
CA ALA A 107 6.05 -12.29 -5.46
C ALA A 107 7.17 -13.33 -5.73
N VAL A 108 8.39 -13.05 -5.30
CA VAL A 108 9.50 -14.02 -5.39
C VAL A 108 9.17 -15.28 -4.59
N SER A 109 8.67 -15.14 -3.36
CA SER A 109 8.32 -16.21 -2.43
C SER A 109 7.40 -17.27 -3.06
N VAL A 110 6.31 -16.83 -3.70
CA VAL A 110 5.34 -17.72 -4.37
C VAL A 110 5.87 -18.30 -5.67
N SER A 111 6.86 -17.65 -6.28
CA SER A 111 7.37 -17.98 -7.62
C SER A 111 8.57 -18.91 -7.61
N VAL A 112 9.34 -19.01 -6.51
CA VAL A 112 10.59 -19.82 -6.46
C VAL A 112 10.36 -21.25 -6.89
N ASN A 113 9.31 -21.89 -6.39
CA ASN A 113 9.00 -23.30 -6.69
C ASN A 113 7.89 -23.46 -7.75
N CYS A 114 7.45 -22.38 -8.38
CA CYS A 114 6.48 -22.41 -9.46
C CYS A 114 7.13 -22.91 -10.74
N GLY A 115 6.46 -23.84 -11.44
CA GLY A 115 6.90 -24.37 -12.72
C GLY A 115 6.36 -23.61 -13.94
N GLU A 116 5.44 -22.66 -13.70
CA GLU A 116 4.83 -21.80 -14.73
C GLU A 116 5.44 -20.40 -14.70
N GLU A 117 5.11 -19.60 -15.71
CA GLU A 117 5.50 -18.19 -15.76
C GLU A 117 4.74 -17.41 -14.68
N PRO A 118 5.44 -16.74 -13.71
CA PRO A 118 4.80 -16.13 -12.54
C PRO A 118 3.85 -14.99 -12.86
N TRP A 119 4.17 -14.14 -13.85
CA TRP A 119 3.32 -13.02 -14.24
C TRP A 119 1.95 -13.49 -14.73
N GLU A 120 1.96 -14.46 -15.66
CA GLU A 120 0.72 -15.03 -16.21
C GLU A 120 -0.10 -15.74 -15.14
N LYS A 121 0.56 -16.54 -14.28
CA LYS A 121 -0.13 -17.32 -13.27
C LYS A 121 -0.73 -16.46 -12.18
N TYR A 122 0.10 -15.59 -11.58
CA TYR A 122 -0.29 -14.91 -10.36
C TYR A 122 -0.89 -13.51 -10.59
N PHE A 123 -0.52 -12.82 -11.67
CA PHE A 123 -0.96 -11.45 -11.89
C PHE A 123 -1.96 -11.29 -13.04
N ILE A 124 -2.02 -12.24 -13.98
CA ILE A 124 -3.05 -12.23 -15.03
C ILE A 124 -4.21 -13.16 -14.69
N ARG A 125 -3.93 -14.41 -14.29
CA ARG A 125 -4.99 -15.37 -13.95
C ARG A 125 -5.41 -15.35 -12.48
N PHE A 126 -4.71 -14.60 -11.62
CA PHE A 126 -5.00 -14.48 -10.18
C PHE A 126 -5.09 -15.81 -9.43
N GLU A 127 -4.25 -16.78 -9.80
CA GLU A 127 -4.26 -18.10 -9.19
C GLU A 127 -3.52 -18.09 -7.83
N GLU A 128 -4.04 -18.85 -6.87
CA GLU A 128 -3.33 -19.09 -5.61
C GLU A 128 -2.13 -20.03 -5.81
N PRO A 129 -1.05 -19.85 -5.00
CA PRO A 129 0.11 -20.74 -5.10
C PRO A 129 -0.23 -22.17 -4.68
N THR A 130 0.03 -23.10 -5.57
CA THR A 130 -0.12 -24.56 -5.33
C THR A 130 1.20 -25.27 -5.01
N CYS A 131 2.33 -24.56 -5.15
CA CYS A 131 3.66 -25.03 -4.82
C CYS A 131 4.10 -24.59 -3.41
N LYS A 132 5.23 -25.14 -2.93
CA LYS A 132 5.82 -24.73 -1.65
C LYS A 132 6.26 -23.26 -1.71
N ILE A 133 5.75 -22.46 -0.79
CA ILE A 133 6.09 -21.04 -0.62
C ILE A 133 7.35 -20.92 0.24
N VAL A 134 8.27 -20.03 -0.14
CA VAL A 134 9.41 -19.66 0.71
C VAL A 134 8.94 -18.60 1.70
N PRO A 135 9.04 -18.82 3.03
CA PRO A 135 8.54 -17.85 4.00
C PRO A 135 9.25 -16.49 3.91
N VAL A 136 8.49 -15.42 4.16
CA VAL A 136 8.97 -14.03 4.12
C VAL A 136 8.92 -13.42 5.52
N GLY A 137 9.91 -12.60 5.87
CA GLY A 137 9.89 -11.64 6.98
C GLY A 137 10.19 -10.24 6.46
N CYS A 138 9.69 -9.21 7.13
CA CYS A 138 9.85 -7.82 6.71
C CYS A 138 10.53 -6.96 7.79
N VAL A 139 11.39 -6.05 7.36
CA VAL A 139 11.88 -4.90 8.15
C VAL A 139 11.47 -3.65 7.38
N LEU A 140 10.46 -2.95 7.90
CA LEU A 140 9.82 -1.85 7.19
C LEU A 140 10.60 -0.55 7.35
N THR A 141 10.86 0.16 6.23
CA THR A 141 11.57 1.45 6.23
C THR A 141 10.77 2.61 5.63
N MET A 142 9.59 2.33 5.09
CA MET A 142 8.64 3.31 4.56
C MET A 142 7.22 2.80 4.80
N VAL A 143 6.33 3.68 5.24
CA VAL A 143 4.93 3.35 5.53
C VAL A 143 4.01 3.83 4.41
N GLY A 144 2.91 3.11 4.20
CA GLY A 144 1.87 3.40 3.21
C GLY A 144 1.05 2.14 2.94
N THR A 145 1.68 1.15 2.34
CA THR A 145 1.03 -0.01 1.71
C THR A 145 0.45 -1.06 2.66
N GLY A 146 0.83 -1.08 3.94
CA GLY A 146 0.47 -2.18 4.86
C GLY A 146 0.98 -3.57 4.42
N SER A 147 1.86 -3.64 3.42
CA SER A 147 2.34 -4.87 2.79
C SER A 147 3.07 -5.80 3.76
N GLU A 148 3.57 -5.26 4.85
CA GLU A 148 4.22 -5.99 5.95
C GLU A 148 3.25 -6.87 6.75
N MET A 149 1.94 -6.67 6.62
CA MET A 149 0.93 -7.42 7.38
C MET A 149 -0.27 -7.86 6.53
N ASN A 150 -0.06 -8.07 5.21
CA ASN A 150 -1.07 -8.59 4.29
C ASN A 150 -0.45 -9.49 3.22
N GLY A 151 -1.30 -10.11 2.39
CA GLY A 151 -0.91 -10.95 1.25
C GLY A 151 -0.77 -10.19 -0.08
N GLY A 152 -0.92 -8.85 -0.09
CA GLY A 152 -0.85 -8.05 -1.31
C GLY A 152 0.55 -8.03 -1.92
N SER A 153 0.61 -8.13 -3.23
CA SER A 153 1.84 -7.98 -4.01
C SER A 153 1.50 -7.31 -5.34
N VAL A 154 2.20 -6.23 -5.67
CA VAL A 154 1.98 -5.45 -6.89
C VAL A 154 3.22 -5.52 -7.76
N ILE A 155 3.05 -5.94 -9.02
CA ILE A 155 4.12 -6.05 -10.02
C ILE A 155 3.72 -5.27 -11.28
N THR A 156 4.71 -4.66 -11.92
CA THR A 156 4.53 -3.84 -13.13
C THR A 156 5.09 -4.55 -14.35
N ASN A 157 4.33 -4.57 -15.43
CA ASN A 157 4.77 -4.99 -16.75
C ASN A 157 4.75 -3.79 -17.71
N HIS A 158 5.90 -3.17 -17.91
CA HIS A 158 6.00 -1.99 -18.77
C HIS A 158 5.72 -2.29 -20.25
N ALA A 159 6.03 -3.51 -20.71
CA ALA A 159 5.77 -3.91 -22.10
C ALA A 159 4.27 -3.99 -22.39
N GLN A 160 3.48 -4.42 -21.41
CA GLN A 160 2.01 -4.50 -21.50
C GLN A 160 1.32 -3.23 -20.99
N LYS A 161 2.05 -2.28 -20.39
CA LYS A 161 1.52 -1.10 -19.70
C LYS A 161 0.50 -1.47 -18.63
N LEU A 162 0.81 -2.50 -17.85
CA LEU A 162 -0.02 -3.00 -16.76
C LEU A 162 0.74 -2.96 -15.44
N LYS A 163 0.07 -2.52 -14.39
CA LYS A 163 0.50 -2.64 -13.00
C LYS A 163 -0.61 -3.34 -12.24
N ILE A 164 -0.35 -4.54 -11.77
CA ILE A 164 -1.37 -5.43 -11.23
C ILE A 164 -1.02 -5.83 -9.80
N GLY A 165 -1.99 -5.69 -8.90
CA GLY A 165 -1.93 -6.20 -7.54
C GLY A 165 -2.70 -7.51 -7.41
N HIS A 166 -2.08 -8.51 -6.79
CA HIS A 166 -2.76 -9.72 -6.34
C HIS A 166 -2.74 -9.78 -4.81
N VAL A 167 -3.87 -10.07 -4.20
CA VAL A 167 -3.99 -10.29 -2.75
C VAL A 167 -4.08 -11.78 -2.51
N PHE A 168 -2.95 -12.38 -2.19
CA PHE A 168 -2.83 -13.80 -1.89
C PHE A 168 -3.42 -14.16 -0.52
N GLY A 169 -3.70 -15.45 -0.33
CA GLY A 169 -4.15 -16.00 0.94
C GLY A 169 -3.15 -15.86 2.09
N GLU A 170 -3.61 -16.18 3.31
CA GLU A 170 -2.87 -15.97 4.57
C GLU A 170 -1.50 -16.68 4.63
N ASN A 171 -1.30 -17.73 3.84
CA ASN A 171 -0.03 -18.47 3.75
C ASN A 171 1.11 -17.65 3.14
N VAL A 172 0.80 -16.59 2.36
CA VAL A 172 1.76 -15.68 1.73
C VAL A 172 2.09 -14.48 2.62
N PHE A 173 1.28 -14.20 3.63
CA PHE A 173 1.57 -13.11 4.58
C PHE A 173 2.97 -13.27 5.18
N PRO A 174 3.69 -12.17 5.41
CA PRO A 174 4.95 -12.21 6.14
C PRO A 174 4.78 -12.95 7.48
N LYS A 175 5.73 -13.80 7.84
CA LYS A 175 5.69 -14.56 9.09
C LYS A 175 5.91 -13.67 10.31
N PHE A 176 6.71 -12.63 10.10
CA PHE A 176 6.89 -11.54 11.06
C PHE A 176 7.23 -10.24 10.34
N SER A 177 7.01 -9.14 11.03
CA SER A 177 7.39 -7.80 10.54
C SER A 177 7.95 -6.95 11.67
N VAL A 178 9.04 -6.24 11.36
CA VAL A 178 9.74 -5.32 12.25
C VAL A 178 9.41 -3.89 11.82
N LEU A 179 8.83 -3.13 12.72
CA LEU A 179 8.36 -1.78 12.51
C LEU A 179 8.99 -0.84 13.55
N ASP A 180 10.12 -0.23 13.20
CA ASP A 180 10.74 0.82 14.00
C ASP A 180 10.47 2.18 13.35
N PRO A 181 9.69 3.08 13.96
CA PRO A 181 9.38 4.40 13.41
C PRO A 181 10.64 5.21 13.05
N GLU A 182 11.75 5.03 13.76
CA GLU A 182 13.01 5.74 13.49
C GLU A 182 13.60 5.40 12.12
N PHE A 183 13.30 4.21 11.57
CA PHE A 183 13.76 3.82 10.23
C PHE A 183 13.13 4.66 9.11
N THR A 184 12.06 5.39 9.41
CA THR A 184 11.37 6.25 8.47
C THR A 184 11.83 7.72 8.52
N PHE A 185 12.67 8.12 9.47
CA PHE A 185 13.08 9.53 9.68
C PHE A 185 13.88 10.12 8.52
N THR A 186 14.56 9.28 7.76
CA THR A 186 15.40 9.70 6.64
C THR A 186 14.67 9.72 5.29
N LEU A 187 13.35 9.46 5.28
CA LEU A 187 12.58 9.50 4.04
C LEU A 187 12.51 10.92 3.48
N PRO A 188 12.75 11.10 2.17
CA PRO A 188 12.46 12.38 1.51
C PRO A 188 10.99 12.77 1.70
N LYS A 189 10.71 14.07 1.88
CA LYS A 189 9.35 14.58 2.09
C LYS A 189 8.36 14.05 1.04
N TYR A 190 8.75 14.04 -0.23
CA TYR A 190 7.90 13.56 -1.32
C TYR A 190 7.44 12.11 -1.11
N GLN A 191 8.35 11.20 -0.73
CA GLN A 191 8.01 9.79 -0.45
C GLN A 191 7.18 9.66 0.82
N MET A 192 7.49 10.45 1.83
CA MET A 192 6.77 10.44 3.10
C MET A 192 5.30 10.81 2.93
N VAL A 193 5.01 11.92 2.24
CA VAL A 193 3.62 12.38 2.05
C VAL A 193 2.86 11.51 1.06
N ALA A 194 3.53 10.92 0.06
CA ALA A 194 2.93 9.92 -0.81
C ALA A 194 2.41 8.72 0.00
N GLY A 195 3.21 8.24 0.98
CA GLY A 195 2.76 7.19 1.90
C GLY A 195 1.56 7.61 2.75
N PHE A 196 1.48 8.87 3.17
CA PHE A 196 0.32 9.36 3.93
C PHE A 196 -0.97 9.31 3.11
N TYR A 197 -0.88 9.64 1.81
CA TYR A 197 -2.06 9.56 0.97
C TYR A 197 -2.45 8.12 0.64
N ASP A 198 -1.48 7.24 0.47
CA ASP A 198 -1.72 5.81 0.28
C ASP A 198 -2.51 5.21 1.46
N ILE A 199 -2.15 5.56 2.70
CA ILE A 199 -2.91 5.19 3.90
C ILE A 199 -4.33 5.76 3.86
N MET A 200 -4.49 7.04 3.50
CA MET A 200 -5.80 7.69 3.35
C MET A 200 -6.66 6.94 2.35
N SER A 201 -6.13 6.63 1.17
CA SER A 201 -6.82 5.91 0.10
C SER A 201 -7.25 4.51 0.54
N HIS A 202 -6.35 3.74 1.16
CA HIS A 202 -6.68 2.42 1.70
C HIS A 202 -7.90 2.47 2.63
N ILE A 203 -7.96 3.46 3.53
CA ILE A 203 -9.08 3.58 4.44
C ILE A 203 -10.35 4.02 3.71
N LEU A 204 -10.26 5.04 2.83
CA LEU A 204 -11.42 5.61 2.14
C LEU A 204 -12.06 4.61 1.18
N GLU A 205 -11.29 3.78 0.50
CA GLU A 205 -11.82 2.77 -0.44
C GLU A 205 -12.48 1.59 0.27
N GLN A 206 -12.23 1.41 1.55
CA GLN A 206 -12.98 0.49 2.42
C GLN A 206 -14.14 1.18 3.16
N TYR A 207 -14.10 2.51 3.28
CA TYR A 207 -15.09 3.32 3.95
C TYR A 207 -16.23 3.73 3.01
N PHE A 208 -15.91 4.25 1.81
CA PHE A 208 -16.87 4.67 0.80
C PHE A 208 -17.43 3.50 -0.01
N SER A 209 -18.00 2.52 0.70
CA SER A 209 -18.66 1.37 0.11
C SER A 209 -19.79 0.91 1.03
N GLY A 210 -20.93 0.48 0.45
CA GLY A 210 -22.10 0.06 1.23
C GLY A 210 -22.75 1.19 2.05
N GLU A 211 -23.92 0.88 2.63
CA GLU A 211 -24.68 1.80 3.47
C GLU A 211 -24.45 1.52 4.98
N ASP A 212 -23.24 1.11 5.33
CA ASP A 212 -22.95 0.61 6.66
C ASP A 212 -22.84 1.73 7.70
N ASP A 213 -23.28 1.42 8.90
CA ASP A 213 -23.03 2.13 10.14
C ASP A 213 -22.63 1.08 11.18
N ASN A 214 -21.37 0.71 11.18
CA ASN A 214 -20.85 -0.42 11.96
C ASN A 214 -19.51 -0.11 12.61
N THR A 215 -19.04 -1.03 13.47
CA THR A 215 -17.76 -0.89 14.18
C THR A 215 -16.57 -0.59 13.27
N SER A 216 -16.53 -1.18 12.07
CA SER A 216 -15.44 -0.92 11.11
C SER A 216 -15.43 0.54 10.64
N ASP A 217 -16.59 1.17 10.44
CA ASP A 217 -16.69 2.58 10.08
C ASP A 217 -16.12 3.48 11.18
N TYR A 218 -16.48 3.24 12.45
CA TYR A 218 -15.96 4.00 13.60
C TYR A 218 -14.43 3.84 13.75
N ILE A 219 -13.92 2.62 13.53
CA ILE A 219 -12.46 2.39 13.54
C ILE A 219 -11.79 3.17 12.42
N MET A 220 -12.32 3.14 11.20
CA MET A 220 -11.78 3.87 10.05
C MET A 220 -11.80 5.38 10.24
N GLU A 221 -12.88 5.93 10.80
CA GLU A 221 -12.97 7.36 11.17
C GLU A 221 -11.87 7.75 12.18
N GLY A 222 -11.66 6.91 13.20
CA GLY A 222 -10.58 7.10 14.17
C GLY A 222 -9.19 7.05 13.53
N LEU A 223 -8.94 6.11 12.61
CA LEU A 223 -7.69 6.00 11.87
C LEU A 223 -7.44 7.22 10.97
N LEU A 224 -8.48 7.70 10.26
CA LEU A 224 -8.40 8.92 9.43
C LEU A 224 -8.05 10.14 10.27
N ARG A 225 -8.71 10.35 11.41
CA ARG A 225 -8.42 11.47 12.34
C ARG A 225 -6.99 11.39 12.87
N SER A 226 -6.52 10.20 13.25
CA SER A 226 -5.13 9.95 13.68
C SER A 226 -4.13 10.30 12.59
N LEU A 227 -4.38 9.85 11.36
CA LEU A 227 -3.53 10.13 10.20
C LEU A 227 -3.43 11.64 9.90
N ILE A 228 -4.58 12.33 9.84
CA ILE A 228 -4.67 13.77 9.56
C ILE A 228 -3.89 14.57 10.62
N HIS A 229 -4.09 14.23 11.90
CA HIS A 229 -3.37 14.88 12.99
C HIS A 229 -1.87 14.64 12.92
N SER A 230 -1.45 13.38 12.80
CA SER A 230 -0.05 12.99 12.87
C SER A 230 0.74 13.40 11.62
N SER A 231 0.12 13.35 10.44
CA SER A 231 0.76 13.81 9.20
C SER A 231 1.11 15.29 9.21
N ARG A 232 0.25 16.14 9.78
CA ARG A 232 0.52 17.58 9.96
C ARG A 232 1.72 17.84 10.85
N LYS A 233 1.94 17.00 11.89
CA LYS A 233 3.12 17.08 12.75
C LYS A 233 4.37 16.58 12.01
N ALA A 234 4.29 15.39 11.38
CA ALA A 234 5.41 14.77 10.68
C ALA A 234 5.94 15.60 9.50
N VAL A 235 5.08 16.40 8.83
CA VAL A 235 5.53 17.33 7.76
C VAL A 235 6.34 18.49 8.32
N LYS A 236 6.04 18.94 9.55
CA LYS A 236 6.78 20.02 10.25
C LYS A 236 8.07 19.50 10.87
N ASP A 237 8.02 18.34 11.49
CA ASP A 237 9.16 17.63 12.06
C ASP A 237 9.14 16.15 11.63
N PRO A 238 9.90 15.79 10.57
CA PRO A 238 9.98 14.41 10.10
C PRO A 238 10.56 13.42 11.11
N THR A 239 11.14 13.89 12.19
CA THR A 239 11.75 13.10 13.27
C THR A 239 10.89 13.03 14.53
N ASP A 240 9.69 13.63 14.53
CA ASP A 240 8.72 13.48 15.61
C ASP A 240 8.32 11.99 15.75
N TYR A 241 8.89 11.35 16.77
CA TYR A 241 8.69 9.90 16.97
C TYR A 241 7.23 9.53 17.18
N GLU A 242 6.48 10.34 17.96
CA GLU A 242 5.07 10.03 18.22
C GLU A 242 4.23 10.13 16.95
N ALA A 243 4.43 11.18 16.15
CA ALA A 243 3.73 11.34 14.89
C ALA A 243 4.07 10.20 13.91
N ARG A 244 5.36 9.86 13.76
CA ARG A 244 5.81 8.74 12.88
C ARG A 244 5.32 7.40 13.36
N SER A 245 5.29 7.19 14.67
CA SER A 245 4.77 5.97 15.30
C SER A 245 3.28 5.79 15.05
N ASN A 246 2.49 6.84 15.26
CA ASN A 246 1.05 6.83 14.99
C ASN A 246 0.75 6.58 13.51
N ILE A 247 1.48 7.21 12.59
CA ILE A 247 1.31 7.01 11.15
C ILE A 247 1.64 5.56 10.77
N MET A 248 2.76 5.03 11.27
CA MET A 248 3.17 3.63 11.00
C MET A 248 2.13 2.63 11.48
N TRP A 249 1.60 2.83 12.69
CA TRP A 249 0.57 1.96 13.23
C TRP A 249 -0.76 2.10 12.46
N THR A 250 -1.14 3.33 12.10
CA THR A 250 -2.33 3.57 11.25
C THR A 250 -2.20 2.87 9.89
N ALA A 251 -1.02 2.92 9.25
CA ALA A 251 -0.77 2.28 7.96
C ALA A 251 -1.00 0.76 8.03
N THR A 252 -0.50 0.12 9.07
CA THR A 252 -0.69 -1.31 9.28
C THR A 252 -2.18 -1.66 9.46
N TRP A 253 -2.92 -0.89 10.26
CA TRP A 253 -4.36 -1.09 10.46
C TRP A 253 -5.19 -0.82 9.20
N ALA A 254 -4.77 0.15 8.38
CA ALA A 254 -5.46 0.51 7.16
C ALA A 254 -5.59 -0.65 6.17
N LEU A 255 -4.61 -1.58 6.14
CA LEU A 255 -4.62 -2.68 5.16
C LEU A 255 -4.14 -4.04 5.72
N ASN A 256 -4.38 -4.33 6.99
CA ASN A 256 -4.13 -5.65 7.57
C ASN A 256 -5.35 -6.59 7.49
N THR A 257 -6.30 -6.27 6.64
CA THR A 257 -7.57 -6.98 6.39
C THR A 257 -8.66 -6.81 7.47
N LEU A 258 -8.38 -6.19 8.63
CA LEU A 258 -9.35 -6.12 9.72
C LEU A 258 -10.54 -5.21 9.39
N VAL A 259 -10.28 -3.97 8.95
CA VAL A 259 -11.34 -2.96 8.76
C VAL A 259 -12.28 -3.26 7.59
N ALA A 260 -11.85 -4.13 6.66
CA ALA A 260 -12.69 -4.61 5.54
C ALA A 260 -13.63 -5.76 5.92
N LYS A 261 -13.47 -6.37 7.11
CA LYS A 261 -14.21 -7.59 7.45
C LYS A 261 -15.71 -7.33 7.54
N GLY A 262 -16.45 -8.17 6.82
CA GLY A 262 -17.91 -8.10 6.78
C GLY A 262 -18.47 -6.94 5.95
N LYS A 263 -17.63 -6.25 5.16
CA LYS A 263 -17.98 -5.12 4.29
C LYS A 263 -17.68 -5.42 2.83
N THR A 264 -18.37 -4.72 1.94
CA THR A 264 -17.88 -4.50 0.57
C THR A 264 -16.77 -3.47 0.58
N THR A 265 -15.93 -3.47 -0.44
CA THR A 265 -14.83 -2.52 -0.62
C THR A 265 -14.78 -2.07 -2.07
N ASP A 266 -14.29 -0.88 -2.32
CA ASP A 266 -14.29 -0.27 -3.66
C ASP A 266 -13.02 -0.62 -4.45
N TRP A 267 -11.89 -0.01 -4.11
CA TRP A 267 -10.56 -0.14 -4.75
C TRP A 267 -10.40 0.54 -6.12
N GLU A 268 -11.35 1.34 -6.57
CA GLU A 268 -11.31 1.97 -7.89
C GLU A 268 -10.24 3.08 -7.98
N VAL A 269 -9.98 3.83 -6.88
CA VAL A 269 -8.89 4.82 -6.87
C VAL A 269 -7.54 4.13 -7.08
N HIS A 270 -7.35 2.95 -6.50
CA HIS A 270 -6.15 2.15 -6.73
C HIS A 270 -6.03 1.69 -8.17
N MET A 271 -7.12 1.26 -8.82
CA MET A 271 -7.09 0.85 -10.23
C MET A 271 -6.74 2.01 -11.16
N LEU A 272 -7.35 3.17 -10.95
CA LEU A 272 -7.01 4.41 -11.66
C LEU A 272 -5.54 4.80 -11.46
N GLY A 273 -5.07 4.81 -10.21
CA GLY A 273 -3.70 5.15 -9.88
C GLY A 273 -2.67 4.14 -10.41
N GLN A 274 -3.01 2.85 -10.46
CA GLN A 274 -2.17 1.81 -11.04
C GLN A 274 -2.01 1.99 -12.55
N ALA A 275 -3.09 2.32 -13.27
CA ALA A 275 -3.03 2.64 -14.69
C ALA A 275 -2.06 3.82 -14.94
N VAL A 276 -2.16 4.92 -14.18
CA VAL A 276 -1.22 6.04 -14.26
C VAL A 276 0.21 5.58 -13.99
N GLY A 277 0.43 4.80 -12.94
CA GLY A 277 1.77 4.28 -12.59
C GLY A 277 2.37 3.38 -13.67
N ALA A 278 1.55 2.59 -14.37
CA ALA A 278 2.01 1.73 -15.46
C ALA A 278 2.53 2.52 -16.68
N TYR A 279 1.98 3.72 -16.91
CA TYR A 279 2.35 4.60 -18.02
C TYR A 279 3.50 5.56 -17.70
N THR A 280 3.59 6.03 -16.45
CA THR A 280 4.48 7.14 -16.09
C THR A 280 5.59 6.75 -15.10
N ASP A 281 5.49 5.56 -14.48
CA ASP A 281 6.32 5.13 -13.36
C ASP A 281 6.27 6.08 -12.13
N ALA A 282 5.24 6.93 -12.06
CA ALA A 282 5.05 7.87 -10.97
C ALA A 282 4.85 7.17 -9.62
N THR A 283 5.21 7.86 -8.54
CA THR A 283 5.07 7.37 -7.17
C THR A 283 3.61 7.08 -6.83
N HIS A 284 3.32 5.87 -6.37
CA HIS A 284 1.97 5.33 -6.19
C HIS A 284 1.02 6.26 -5.41
N GLY A 285 1.39 6.70 -4.20
CA GLY A 285 0.52 7.58 -3.43
C GLY A 285 0.25 8.94 -4.10
N MET A 286 1.13 9.40 -5.00
CA MET A 286 0.87 10.62 -5.80
C MET A 286 -0.12 10.35 -6.93
N THR A 287 -0.09 9.17 -7.57
CA THR A 287 -1.09 8.82 -8.59
C THR A 287 -2.48 8.71 -7.97
N LEU A 288 -2.59 8.13 -6.77
CA LEU A 288 -3.85 8.07 -6.02
C LEU A 288 -4.36 9.48 -5.65
N ALA A 289 -3.47 10.34 -5.14
CA ALA A 289 -3.80 11.72 -4.76
C ALA A 289 -4.34 12.53 -5.93
N ALA A 290 -3.78 12.36 -7.12
CA ALA A 290 -4.19 13.11 -8.29
C ALA A 290 -5.59 12.73 -8.80
N VAL A 291 -5.97 11.45 -8.76
CA VAL A 291 -7.24 10.97 -9.34
C VAL A 291 -8.42 11.01 -8.35
N SER A 292 -8.17 10.90 -7.06
CA SER A 292 -9.21 10.69 -6.06
C SER A 292 -10.21 11.84 -5.90
N PRO A 293 -9.85 13.15 -5.99
CA PRO A 293 -10.85 14.22 -5.86
C PRO A 293 -11.93 14.18 -6.95
N ALA A 294 -11.52 13.87 -8.18
CA ALA A 294 -12.46 13.73 -9.30
C ALA A 294 -13.32 12.47 -9.15
N TYR A 295 -12.73 11.37 -8.70
CA TYR A 295 -13.43 10.12 -8.46
C TYR A 295 -14.47 10.25 -7.35
N TYR A 296 -14.10 10.76 -6.17
CA TYR A 296 -15.02 10.86 -5.04
C TYR A 296 -16.21 11.79 -5.35
N ARG A 297 -16.01 12.90 -6.08
CA ARG A 297 -17.13 13.74 -6.54
C ARG A 297 -18.06 13.02 -7.51
N LEU A 298 -17.53 12.12 -8.35
CA LEU A 298 -18.35 11.34 -9.26
C LEU A 298 -19.25 10.35 -8.51
N ILE A 299 -18.73 9.70 -7.46
CA ILE A 299 -19.49 8.67 -6.72
C ILE A 299 -20.32 9.24 -5.56
N MET A 300 -20.05 10.45 -5.10
CA MET A 300 -20.72 11.09 -3.97
C MET A 300 -22.26 11.05 -4.05
N PRO A 301 -22.91 11.36 -5.22
CA PRO A 301 -24.37 11.30 -5.30
C PRO A 301 -24.96 9.91 -5.08
N TYR A 302 -24.17 8.85 -5.28
CA TYR A 302 -24.62 7.46 -5.14
C TYR A 302 -24.44 6.91 -3.70
N GLY A 303 -23.65 7.60 -2.87
CA GLY A 303 -23.40 7.25 -1.48
C GLY A 303 -23.47 8.43 -0.53
N LEU A 304 -24.33 9.42 -0.81
CA LEU A 304 -24.36 10.74 -0.18
C LEU A 304 -24.30 10.69 1.35
N ALA A 305 -25.10 9.82 1.98
CA ALA A 305 -25.13 9.69 3.44
C ALA A 305 -23.76 9.34 4.04
N LYS A 306 -22.96 8.52 3.37
CA LYS A 306 -21.61 8.17 3.84
C LYS A 306 -20.63 9.32 3.68
N PHE A 307 -20.79 10.16 2.64
CA PHE A 307 -19.99 11.38 2.47
C PHE A 307 -20.34 12.45 3.48
N VAL A 308 -21.62 12.60 3.84
CA VAL A 308 -22.07 13.45 4.95
C VAL A 308 -21.41 13.00 6.25
N ARG A 309 -21.53 11.72 6.59
CA ARG A 309 -20.90 11.12 7.77
C ARG A 309 -19.39 11.34 7.81
N TYR A 310 -18.70 11.18 6.69
CA TYR A 310 -17.27 11.47 6.56
C TYR A 310 -16.92 12.92 6.87
N ALA A 311 -17.70 13.85 6.32
CA ALA A 311 -17.52 15.27 6.56
C ALA A 311 -17.69 15.63 8.05
N GLU A 312 -18.72 15.11 8.70
CA GLU A 312 -19.00 15.38 10.10
C GLU A 312 -17.99 14.69 11.04
N ASN A 313 -17.74 13.39 10.87
CA ASN A 313 -16.98 12.58 11.82
C ASN A 313 -15.45 12.70 11.65
N VAL A 314 -14.98 12.98 10.44
CA VAL A 314 -13.54 13.05 10.14
C VAL A 314 -13.04 14.49 10.10
N TRP A 315 -13.83 15.40 9.56
CA TRP A 315 -13.44 16.80 9.32
C TRP A 315 -14.11 17.81 10.23
N ASP A 316 -15.00 17.37 11.12
CA ASP A 316 -15.76 18.21 12.04
C ASP A 316 -16.62 19.28 11.30
N VAL A 317 -17.10 18.98 10.09
CA VAL A 317 -18.02 19.85 9.32
C VAL A 317 -19.34 19.92 10.09
N ARG A 318 -19.83 21.14 10.30
CA ARG A 318 -21.09 21.38 11.00
C ARG A 318 -22.25 21.40 10.03
N PRO A 319 -23.36 20.66 10.32
CA PRO A 319 -24.49 20.52 9.39
C PRO A 319 -25.45 21.71 9.39
N GLU A 320 -25.39 22.61 10.39
CA GLU A 320 -26.42 23.66 10.59
C GLU A 320 -26.59 24.54 9.35
N GLY A 321 -27.80 24.56 8.81
CA GLY A 321 -28.20 25.42 7.67
C GLY A 321 -27.70 24.96 6.31
N LYS A 322 -27.22 23.72 6.17
CA LYS A 322 -26.68 23.14 4.93
C LYS A 322 -27.53 21.97 4.46
N THR A 323 -27.49 21.70 3.15
CA THR A 323 -27.99 20.43 2.60
C THR A 323 -26.93 19.34 2.73
N ASP A 324 -27.35 18.07 2.60
CA ASP A 324 -26.44 16.92 2.67
C ASP A 324 -25.33 17.02 1.59
N GLU A 325 -25.66 17.51 0.38
CA GLU A 325 -24.69 17.71 -0.69
C GLU A 325 -23.65 18.78 -0.33
N GLN A 326 -24.07 19.85 0.34
CA GLN A 326 -23.15 20.90 0.79
C GLN A 326 -22.21 20.38 1.89
N ILE A 327 -22.73 19.59 2.83
CA ILE A 327 -21.91 18.98 3.90
C ILE A 327 -20.90 18.01 3.28
N ALA A 328 -21.34 17.14 2.38
CA ALA A 328 -20.49 16.17 1.70
C ALA A 328 -19.37 16.83 0.90
N GLU A 329 -19.70 17.91 0.12
CA GLU A 329 -18.70 18.65 -0.65
C GLU A 329 -17.68 19.35 0.27
N GLU A 330 -18.12 19.97 1.38
CA GLU A 330 -17.21 20.58 2.36
C GLU A 330 -16.23 19.55 2.96
N GLY A 331 -16.67 18.29 3.15
CA GLY A 331 -15.80 17.20 3.57
C GLY A 331 -14.72 16.87 2.55
N LEU A 332 -15.07 16.83 1.24
CA LEU A 332 -14.10 16.64 0.17
C LEU A 332 -13.15 17.83 0.03
N GLU A 333 -13.66 19.06 0.14
CA GLU A 333 -12.83 20.27 0.14
C GLU A 333 -11.83 20.27 1.32
N ALA A 334 -12.25 19.82 2.50
CA ALA A 334 -11.38 19.69 3.66
C ALA A 334 -10.27 18.65 3.43
N MET A 335 -10.58 17.53 2.79
CA MET A 335 -9.58 16.53 2.35
C MET A 335 -8.58 17.16 1.37
N GLU A 336 -9.04 17.84 0.32
CA GLU A 336 -8.15 18.49 -0.64
C GLU A 336 -7.28 19.58 0.00
N LYS A 337 -7.84 20.34 0.94
CA LYS A 337 -7.07 21.33 1.71
C LYS A 337 -5.94 20.66 2.48
N TRP A 338 -6.22 19.54 3.16
CA TRP A 338 -5.20 18.74 3.84
C TRP A 338 -4.15 18.21 2.87
N MET A 339 -4.56 17.71 1.70
CA MET A 339 -3.66 17.22 0.67
C MET A 339 -2.67 18.31 0.20
N ARG A 340 -3.17 19.53 -0.03
CA ARG A 340 -2.32 20.69 -0.37
C ARG A 340 -1.41 21.10 0.79
N GLU A 341 -1.93 21.10 2.01
CA GLU A 341 -1.19 21.44 3.24
C GLU A 341 0.04 20.54 3.45
N ILE A 342 -0.09 19.25 3.24
CA ILE A 342 1.05 18.31 3.38
C ILE A 342 1.96 18.29 2.16
N GLY A 343 1.53 18.82 1.00
CA GLY A 343 2.33 18.98 -0.21
C GLY A 343 2.25 17.80 -1.18
N LEU A 344 1.06 17.22 -1.36
CA LEU A 344 0.81 16.21 -2.38
C LEU A 344 0.75 16.80 -3.79
N VAL A 345 1.14 16.02 -4.77
CA VAL A 345 0.89 16.30 -6.18
C VAL A 345 -0.56 15.90 -6.48
N MET A 346 -1.36 16.85 -6.97
CA MET A 346 -2.80 16.66 -7.20
C MET A 346 -3.19 16.88 -8.66
N ASN A 347 -2.23 16.84 -9.57
CA ASN A 347 -2.44 17.05 -11.00
C ASN A 347 -1.65 16.00 -11.79
N LEU A 348 -2.31 15.31 -12.71
CA LEU A 348 -1.71 14.23 -13.49
C LEU A 348 -0.62 14.70 -14.47
N ARG A 349 -0.69 15.96 -14.95
CA ARG A 349 0.37 16.52 -15.82
C ARG A 349 1.70 16.61 -15.09
N ASP A 350 1.66 16.95 -13.79
CA ASP A 350 2.85 17.00 -12.94
C ASP A 350 3.45 15.60 -12.69
N LEU A 351 2.69 14.55 -12.98
CA LEU A 351 3.10 13.14 -12.93
C LEU A 351 3.48 12.57 -14.32
N GLY A 352 3.54 13.41 -15.34
CA GLY A 352 3.97 13.02 -16.68
C GLY A 352 2.84 12.51 -17.60
N VAL A 353 1.58 12.64 -17.20
CA VAL A 353 0.42 12.28 -18.05
C VAL A 353 0.16 13.39 -19.06
N THR A 354 -0.05 13.00 -20.33
CA THR A 354 -0.43 13.90 -21.43
C THR A 354 -1.84 13.57 -21.92
N ASP A 355 -2.46 14.53 -22.65
CA ASP A 355 -3.86 14.38 -23.09
C ASP A 355 -4.09 13.14 -23.97
N ASP A 356 -3.11 12.76 -24.78
CA ASP A 356 -3.15 11.60 -25.66
C ASP A 356 -3.07 10.25 -24.92
N MET A 357 -2.65 10.25 -23.64
CA MET A 357 -2.61 9.04 -22.82
C MET A 357 -3.97 8.66 -22.25
N THR A 358 -4.94 9.58 -22.16
CA THR A 358 -6.19 9.38 -21.41
C THR A 358 -7.00 8.16 -21.84
N GLU A 359 -7.09 7.89 -23.13
CA GLU A 359 -7.81 6.70 -23.63
C GLU A 359 -7.10 5.40 -23.29
N GLY A 360 -5.77 5.38 -23.47
CA GLY A 360 -4.95 4.21 -23.10
C GLY A 360 -4.93 3.93 -21.60
N LEU A 361 -4.95 4.99 -20.76
CA LEU A 361 -5.10 4.85 -19.31
C LEU A 361 -6.47 4.22 -18.96
N ALA A 362 -7.54 4.67 -19.65
CA ALA A 362 -8.88 4.10 -19.43
C ALA A 362 -8.94 2.63 -19.84
N ASP A 363 -8.28 2.24 -20.93
CA ASP A 363 -8.23 0.86 -21.41
C ASP A 363 -7.36 -0.05 -20.48
N SER A 364 -6.45 0.53 -19.71
CA SER A 364 -5.60 -0.18 -18.74
C SER A 364 -6.18 -0.24 -17.32
N THR A 365 -7.28 0.48 -17.07
CA THR A 365 -7.92 0.53 -15.76
C THR A 365 -8.84 -0.67 -15.57
N PHE A 366 -8.63 -1.45 -14.51
CA PHE A 366 -9.56 -2.49 -14.11
C PHE A 366 -10.77 -1.84 -13.43
N ILE A 367 -11.99 -2.18 -13.88
CA ILE A 367 -13.22 -1.64 -13.29
C ILE A 367 -13.67 -2.52 -12.13
N MET A 368 -13.75 -1.92 -10.96
CA MET A 368 -14.22 -2.58 -9.74
C MET A 368 -15.74 -2.52 -9.64
N THR A 369 -16.32 -3.48 -8.92
CA THR A 369 -17.79 -3.61 -8.80
C THR A 369 -18.29 -3.45 -7.36
N GLY A 370 -17.40 -3.23 -6.41
CA GLY A 370 -17.73 -3.15 -4.98
C GLY A 370 -18.09 -1.75 -4.47
N GLY A 371 -17.83 -0.71 -5.28
CA GLY A 371 -18.12 0.69 -4.94
C GLY A 371 -19.58 1.10 -5.17
N TYR A 372 -19.88 2.39 -4.91
CA TYR A 372 -21.22 2.95 -5.10
C TYR A 372 -21.65 3.00 -6.56
N LYS A 373 -20.73 3.06 -7.49
CA LYS A 373 -20.98 3.14 -8.93
C LYS A 373 -19.94 2.30 -9.68
N VAL A 374 -20.42 1.36 -10.48
CA VAL A 374 -19.57 0.68 -11.46
C VAL A 374 -19.30 1.67 -12.60
N LEU A 375 -18.01 1.99 -12.82
CA LEU A 375 -17.63 2.99 -13.82
C LEU A 375 -17.81 2.45 -15.25
N THR A 376 -18.20 3.35 -16.14
CA THR A 376 -18.06 3.14 -17.58
C THR A 376 -16.69 3.64 -18.04
N ARG A 377 -16.24 3.22 -19.23
CA ARG A 377 -15.02 3.74 -19.85
C ARG A 377 -15.03 5.28 -19.95
N ASP A 378 -16.20 5.88 -20.28
CA ASP A 378 -16.34 7.32 -20.37
C ASP A 378 -16.22 8.02 -19.01
N ASP A 379 -16.72 7.39 -17.93
CA ASP A 379 -16.51 7.87 -16.56
C ASP A 379 -15.00 7.93 -16.23
N VAL A 380 -14.26 6.88 -16.57
CA VAL A 380 -12.80 6.80 -16.32
C VAL A 380 -12.06 7.88 -17.10
N ILE A 381 -12.36 8.07 -18.40
CA ILE A 381 -11.79 9.15 -19.22
C ILE A 381 -12.10 10.52 -18.60
N ASN A 382 -13.32 10.73 -18.12
CA ASN A 382 -13.72 11.99 -17.49
C ASN A 382 -12.98 12.25 -16.18
N ILE A 383 -12.75 11.21 -15.37
CA ILE A 383 -11.93 11.31 -14.15
C ILE A 383 -10.52 11.76 -14.50
N PHE A 384 -9.86 11.09 -15.45
CA PHE A 384 -8.50 11.48 -15.86
C PHE A 384 -8.45 12.91 -16.39
N LYS A 385 -9.39 13.32 -17.25
CA LYS A 385 -9.46 14.70 -17.76
C LYS A 385 -9.66 15.74 -16.65
N LYS A 386 -10.47 15.44 -15.64
CA LYS A 386 -10.69 16.35 -14.49
C LYS A 386 -9.51 16.38 -13.53
N SER A 387 -8.61 15.42 -13.61
CA SER A 387 -7.41 15.30 -12.80
C SER A 387 -6.17 15.91 -13.47
N MET A 388 -6.30 16.40 -14.71
CA MET A 388 -5.24 17.08 -15.49
C MET A 388 -5.11 18.56 -15.09
#